data_5f3a5bbcf9f3fb2629694074e8662968
#
_entry.id   5f3a5bbcf9f3fb2629694074e8662968
#
_cell.length_a   1.000
_cell.length_b   1.000
_cell.length_c   1.000
_cell.angle_alpha   90.00
_cell.angle_beta   90.00
_cell.angle_gamma   90.00
#
_symmetry.space_group_name_H-M   'P 1'
#
loop_
_entity.id
_entity.type
_entity.pdbx_description
1 polymer ?
#
loop_
_entity_poly.entity_id
_entity_poly.type
_entity_poly.pdbx_seq_one_letter_code
_entity_poly.pdbx_strand_id
1 'polypeptide(L)'
;MSSVVFSQVMDARQWRAAEAAHEARAGRYADPFAQRRARHEVHPVEDFLFTYYTLKPGQFKRWHPGAGVILLDAPERTSWRFYRSATEQELLDAGCTPQVARTQAEAASAVTVDVTDFVERRATALAFTHEILRNTAAKKGQFGCFGMHEWAMAYKSVENNIRHDYLELRLGAEGTDRVVEEHRIRCSHFDAFRFFMPQAAPMNELQPTRDSQRFLEQPACLHANMDVYKWAYKLLPLVDSTLVMDCFDLAWDARELDMRAAPYDIRSWGYEPIPVETTEGKAEYVRIQRELSERSIELRERLLQVCERYLPPLEA
;
A
#
# COMPACT_ATOMS: atom_id res chain seq x y z
N MET A 1 -16.04 -22.22 -10.07
CA MET A 1 -15.90 -21.07 -9.14
C MET A 1 -16.21 -21.56 -7.75
N SER A 2 -15.33 -21.33 -6.77
CA SER A 2 -15.63 -21.65 -5.37
C SER A 2 -16.80 -20.77 -4.92
N SER A 3 -17.82 -21.38 -4.31
CA SER A 3 -18.93 -20.63 -3.71
C SER A 3 -18.39 -19.68 -2.64
N VAL A 4 -18.84 -18.44 -2.65
CA VAL A 4 -18.48 -17.46 -1.59
C VAL A 4 -19.05 -17.98 -0.28
N VAL A 5 -18.17 -18.22 0.69
CA VAL A 5 -18.59 -18.56 2.05
C VAL A 5 -18.86 -17.26 2.79
N PHE A 6 -20.10 -17.06 3.21
CA PHE A 6 -20.47 -15.92 4.03
C PHE A 6 -20.08 -16.20 5.48
N SER A 7 -19.22 -15.34 6.00
CA SER A 7 -18.67 -15.49 7.35
C SER A 7 -19.33 -14.57 8.39
N GLN A 8 -20.03 -13.54 7.91
CA GLN A 8 -20.62 -12.53 8.79
C GLN A 8 -21.82 -11.82 8.16
N VAL A 9 -22.82 -11.56 8.97
CA VAL A 9 -23.91 -10.63 8.67
C VAL A 9 -23.79 -9.44 9.64
N MET A 10 -23.88 -8.24 9.13
CA MET A 10 -23.84 -7.01 9.94
C MET A 10 -25.16 -6.25 9.79
N ASP A 11 -25.81 -5.94 10.91
CA ASP A 11 -26.93 -5.02 10.90
C ASP A 11 -26.49 -3.56 10.65
N ALA A 12 -27.49 -2.69 10.40
CA ALA A 12 -27.22 -1.29 10.08
C ALA A 12 -26.45 -0.54 11.18
N ARG A 13 -26.63 -0.89 12.45
CA ARG A 13 -25.92 -0.28 13.56
C ARG A 13 -24.44 -0.70 13.56
N GLN A 14 -24.20 -1.98 13.33
CA GLN A 14 -22.85 -2.55 13.32
C GLN A 14 -22.00 -1.99 12.18
N TRP A 15 -22.52 -2.05 10.94
CA TRP A 15 -21.71 -1.61 9.81
C TRP A 15 -21.54 -0.09 9.75
N ARG A 16 -22.54 0.71 10.16
CA ARG A 16 -22.36 2.17 10.26
C ARG A 16 -21.36 2.57 11.32
N ALA A 17 -21.30 1.85 12.44
CA ALA A 17 -20.28 2.06 13.46
C ALA A 17 -18.87 1.75 12.91
N ALA A 18 -18.72 0.64 12.16
CA ALA A 18 -17.46 0.27 11.52
C ALA A 18 -17.03 1.30 10.44
N GLU A 19 -17.98 1.78 9.64
CA GLU A 19 -17.75 2.84 8.66
C GLU A 19 -17.28 4.14 9.32
N ALA A 20 -17.96 4.59 10.36
CA ALA A 20 -17.58 5.80 11.11
C ALA A 20 -16.19 5.67 11.75
N ALA A 21 -15.87 4.51 12.32
CA ALA A 21 -14.56 4.24 12.89
C ALA A 21 -13.45 4.26 11.83
N HIS A 22 -13.72 3.66 10.66
CA HIS A 22 -12.80 3.71 9.52
C HIS A 22 -12.60 5.14 9.00
N GLU A 23 -13.70 5.88 8.82
CA GLU A 23 -13.63 7.27 8.35
C GLU A 23 -12.81 8.15 9.30
N ALA A 24 -12.99 7.98 10.62
CA ALA A 24 -12.19 8.68 11.62
C ALA A 24 -10.71 8.28 11.57
N ARG A 25 -10.39 6.98 11.39
CA ARG A 25 -8.99 6.51 11.25
C ARG A 25 -8.33 7.06 9.99
N ALA A 26 -9.00 6.94 8.85
CA ALA A 26 -8.50 7.43 7.56
C ALA A 26 -8.40 8.96 7.52
N GLY A 27 -9.34 9.66 8.15
CA GLY A 27 -9.37 11.12 8.26
C GLY A 27 -8.12 11.71 8.90
N ARG A 28 -7.50 10.99 9.88
CA ARG A 28 -6.24 11.46 10.51
C ARG A 28 -5.13 11.74 9.51
N TYR A 29 -5.11 11.03 8.39
CA TYR A 29 -4.13 11.19 7.31
C TYR A 29 -4.66 12.01 6.14
N ALA A 30 -5.90 11.73 5.72
CA ALA A 30 -6.48 12.33 4.51
C ALA A 30 -6.88 13.80 4.71
N ASP A 31 -7.35 14.19 5.91
CA ASP A 31 -7.84 15.54 6.14
C ASP A 31 -6.71 16.59 6.21
N PRO A 32 -5.56 16.34 6.89
CA PRO A 32 -4.41 17.24 6.80
C PRO A 32 -3.88 17.40 5.37
N PHE A 33 -3.81 16.32 4.60
CA PHE A 33 -3.44 16.39 3.18
C PHE A 33 -4.39 17.27 2.38
N ALA A 34 -5.72 17.08 2.54
CA ALA A 34 -6.72 17.87 1.85
C ALA A 34 -6.64 19.37 2.22
N GLN A 35 -6.36 19.69 3.50
CA GLN A 35 -6.18 21.05 3.99
C GLN A 35 -4.93 21.71 3.38
N ARG A 36 -3.78 21.01 3.37
CA ARG A 36 -2.56 21.51 2.73
C ARG A 36 -2.78 21.76 1.24
N ARG A 37 -3.38 20.80 0.55
CA ARG A 37 -3.68 20.93 -0.88
C ARG A 37 -4.59 22.13 -1.18
N ALA A 38 -5.58 22.42 -0.35
CA ALA A 38 -6.46 23.58 -0.49
C ALA A 38 -5.71 24.91 -0.31
N ARG A 39 -4.60 24.93 0.44
CA ARG A 39 -3.73 26.08 0.66
C ARG A 39 -2.53 26.14 -0.29
N HIS A 40 -2.43 25.22 -1.24
CA HIS A 40 -1.24 25.05 -2.11
C HIS A 40 0.06 24.78 -1.33
N GLU A 41 -0.06 24.18 -0.16
CA GLU A 41 1.05 23.75 0.67
C GLU A 41 1.41 22.30 0.33
N VAL A 42 2.68 21.93 0.53
CA VAL A 42 3.22 20.59 0.27
C VAL A 42 3.96 20.11 1.51
N HIS A 43 3.84 18.83 1.85
CA HIS A 43 4.61 18.19 2.90
C HIS A 43 5.44 17.02 2.32
N PRO A 44 6.78 17.02 2.46
CA PRO A 44 7.66 16.07 1.76
C PRO A 44 7.47 14.61 2.17
N VAL A 45 7.01 14.37 3.39
CA VAL A 45 6.78 13.02 3.93
C VAL A 45 5.30 12.65 3.82
N GLU A 46 4.42 13.44 4.46
CA GLU A 46 3.02 13.08 4.67
C GLU A 46 2.15 13.07 3.40
N ASP A 47 2.49 13.89 2.40
CA ASP A 47 1.68 13.96 1.17
C ASP A 47 2.02 12.85 0.17
N PHE A 48 3.14 12.16 0.38
CA PHE A 48 3.69 11.21 -0.60
C PHE A 48 2.69 10.12 -0.98
N LEU A 49 2.08 9.44 -0.03
CA LEU A 49 1.20 8.31 -0.31
C LEU A 49 -0.06 8.72 -1.09
N PHE A 50 -0.56 9.95 -0.88
CA PHE A 50 -1.72 10.48 -1.59
C PHE A 50 -1.40 11.07 -2.98
N THR A 51 -0.14 11.41 -3.22
CA THR A 51 0.33 11.95 -4.50
C THR A 51 0.90 10.88 -5.41
N TYR A 52 1.59 9.91 -4.83
CA TYR A 52 2.24 8.83 -5.56
C TYR A 52 1.28 7.69 -5.94
N TYR A 53 0.44 7.24 -5.01
CA TYR A 53 -0.53 6.20 -5.25
C TYR A 53 -1.83 6.73 -5.84
N THR A 54 -2.57 5.85 -6.55
CA THR A 54 -3.75 6.27 -7.32
C THR A 54 -5.04 6.31 -6.51
N LEU A 55 -5.08 5.73 -5.30
CA LEU A 55 -6.25 5.78 -4.45
C LEU A 55 -6.46 7.21 -3.93
N LYS A 56 -7.59 7.81 -4.29
CA LYS A 56 -7.89 9.20 -3.91
C LYS A 56 -8.31 9.28 -2.44
N PRO A 57 -8.06 10.43 -1.74
CA PRO A 57 -8.44 10.59 -0.33
C PRO A 57 -9.91 10.27 -0.03
N GLY A 58 -10.83 10.66 -0.90
CA GLY A 58 -12.25 10.33 -0.74
C GLY A 58 -12.57 8.84 -0.89
N GLN A 59 -11.80 8.11 -1.71
CA GLN A 59 -11.92 6.65 -1.83
C GLN A 59 -11.25 5.95 -0.64
N PHE A 60 -10.14 6.46 -0.16
CA PHE A 60 -9.44 5.98 1.02
C PHE A 60 -10.30 6.04 2.29
N LYS A 61 -11.15 7.06 2.42
CA LYS A 61 -12.12 7.20 3.53
C LYS A 61 -13.36 6.30 3.39
N ARG A 62 -13.59 5.66 2.22
CA ARG A 62 -14.70 4.72 2.05
C ARG A 62 -14.42 3.41 2.76
N TRP A 63 -15.38 2.99 3.57
CA TRP A 63 -15.31 1.70 4.24
C TRP A 63 -15.85 0.57 3.38
N HIS A 64 -15.13 -0.53 3.35
CA HIS A 64 -15.49 -1.80 2.71
C HIS A 64 -15.39 -2.93 3.74
N PRO A 65 -16.42 -3.78 3.87
CA PRO A 65 -16.40 -4.89 4.83
C PRO A 65 -15.49 -6.05 4.42
N GLY A 66 -15.11 -6.10 3.14
CA GLY A 66 -14.48 -7.27 2.52
C GLY A 66 -15.52 -8.27 1.96
N ALA A 67 -15.02 -9.21 1.16
CA ALA A 67 -15.86 -10.26 0.60
C ALA A 67 -16.28 -11.28 1.69
N GLY A 68 -17.47 -11.85 1.53
CA GLY A 68 -18.04 -12.80 2.50
C GLY A 68 -18.80 -12.15 3.66
N VAL A 69 -19.01 -10.83 3.61
CA VAL A 69 -19.84 -10.09 4.57
C VAL A 69 -21.11 -9.61 3.89
N ILE A 70 -22.25 -9.78 4.55
CA ILE A 70 -23.55 -9.23 4.13
C ILE A 70 -23.91 -8.06 5.04
N LEU A 71 -24.26 -6.92 4.45
CA LEU A 71 -24.75 -5.73 5.16
C LEU A 71 -26.26 -5.67 5.02
N LEU A 72 -26.97 -5.66 6.14
CA LEU A 72 -28.43 -5.47 6.16
C LEU A 72 -28.76 -3.98 6.09
N ASP A 73 -29.90 -3.63 5.48
CA ASP A 73 -30.40 -2.26 5.36
C ASP A 73 -29.37 -1.29 4.74
N ALA A 74 -28.71 -1.72 3.66
CA ALA A 74 -27.66 -0.97 2.96
C ALA A 74 -27.95 -0.80 1.45
N PRO A 75 -29.17 -0.47 0.98
CA PRO A 75 -29.53 -0.47 -0.43
C PRO A 75 -28.69 0.51 -1.27
N GLU A 76 -28.20 1.59 -0.66
CA GLU A 76 -27.33 2.58 -1.32
C GLU A 76 -26.01 2.01 -1.82
N ARG A 77 -25.56 0.91 -1.21
CA ARG A 77 -24.30 0.24 -1.59
C ARG A 77 -24.40 -0.52 -2.92
N THR A 78 -25.60 -0.84 -3.39
CA THR A 78 -25.78 -1.50 -4.70
C THR A 78 -25.32 -0.62 -5.87
N SER A 79 -25.25 0.69 -5.68
CA SER A 79 -24.68 1.63 -6.65
C SER A 79 -23.14 1.63 -6.70
N TRP A 80 -22.49 0.99 -5.73
CA TRP A 80 -21.04 0.92 -5.68
C TRP A 80 -20.53 -0.19 -6.59
N ARG A 81 -19.42 0.09 -7.24
CA ARG A 81 -18.78 -0.90 -8.11
C ARG A 81 -18.42 -2.18 -7.33
N PHE A 82 -18.74 -3.33 -7.90
CA PHE A 82 -18.54 -4.65 -7.31
C PHE A 82 -19.36 -4.91 -6.04
N TYR A 83 -20.54 -4.31 -5.96
CA TYR A 83 -21.54 -4.64 -4.96
C TYR A 83 -22.85 -5.07 -5.64
N ARG A 84 -23.57 -5.96 -5.00
CA ARG A 84 -24.88 -6.43 -5.43
C ARG A 84 -25.79 -6.73 -4.23
N SER A 85 -27.08 -6.83 -4.48
CA SER A 85 -28.01 -7.34 -3.48
C SER A 85 -27.69 -8.82 -3.17
N ALA A 86 -27.78 -9.19 -1.89
CA ALA A 86 -27.71 -10.56 -1.45
C ALA A 86 -29.04 -11.27 -1.74
N THR A 87 -28.98 -12.54 -2.12
CA THR A 87 -30.18 -13.38 -2.31
C THR A 87 -30.72 -13.89 -0.99
N GLU A 88 -32.00 -14.32 -0.96
CA GLU A 88 -32.61 -14.95 0.21
C GLU A 88 -31.80 -16.17 0.67
N GLN A 89 -31.34 -16.98 -0.27
CA GLN A 89 -30.54 -18.18 0.04
C GLN A 89 -29.20 -17.81 0.70
N GLU A 90 -28.49 -16.82 0.20
CA GLU A 90 -27.23 -16.34 0.80
C GLU A 90 -27.42 -15.82 2.23
N LEU A 91 -28.54 -15.15 2.50
CA LEU A 91 -28.89 -14.69 3.83
C LEU A 91 -29.19 -15.86 4.78
N LEU A 92 -29.90 -16.91 4.28
CA LEU A 92 -30.16 -18.13 5.05
C LEU A 92 -28.84 -18.87 5.34
N ASP A 93 -27.98 -19.03 4.34
CA ASP A 93 -26.67 -19.69 4.47
C ASP A 93 -25.74 -18.93 5.45
N ALA A 94 -25.91 -17.60 5.52
CA ALA A 94 -25.21 -16.73 6.47
C ALA A 94 -25.84 -16.73 7.89
N GLY A 95 -26.90 -17.51 8.12
CA GLY A 95 -27.52 -17.68 9.45
C GLY A 95 -28.63 -16.69 9.79
N CYS A 96 -29.15 -15.94 8.83
CA CYS A 96 -30.34 -15.11 9.05
C CYS A 96 -31.59 -15.98 9.26
N THR A 97 -32.56 -15.47 10.05
CA THR A 97 -33.86 -16.12 10.13
C THR A 97 -34.61 -16.03 8.79
N PRO A 98 -35.48 -17.00 8.47
CA PRO A 98 -36.25 -16.99 7.21
C PRO A 98 -37.05 -15.69 6.99
N GLN A 99 -37.57 -15.10 8.05
CA GLN A 99 -38.31 -13.86 7.96
C GLN A 99 -37.40 -12.68 7.59
N VAL A 100 -36.24 -12.56 8.22
CA VAL A 100 -35.24 -11.50 7.89
C VAL A 100 -34.73 -11.70 6.47
N ALA A 101 -34.34 -12.94 6.09
CA ALA A 101 -33.83 -13.24 4.77
C ALA A 101 -34.81 -12.84 3.67
N ARG A 102 -36.09 -13.23 3.80
CA ARG A 102 -37.12 -12.87 2.85
C ARG A 102 -37.37 -11.35 2.78
N THR A 103 -37.54 -10.68 3.93
CA THR A 103 -37.79 -9.25 3.98
C THR A 103 -36.63 -8.45 3.31
N GLN A 104 -35.40 -8.79 3.62
CA GLN A 104 -34.22 -8.11 3.09
C GLN A 104 -34.04 -8.38 1.58
N ALA A 105 -34.32 -9.59 1.13
CA ALA A 105 -34.23 -9.97 -0.30
C ALA A 105 -35.33 -9.28 -1.12
N GLU A 106 -36.61 -9.30 -0.66
CA GLU A 106 -37.72 -8.63 -1.34
C GLU A 106 -37.51 -7.09 -1.44
N ALA A 107 -36.95 -6.48 -0.42
CA ALA A 107 -36.60 -5.06 -0.43
C ALA A 107 -35.28 -4.74 -1.17
N ALA A 108 -34.53 -5.76 -1.60
CA ALA A 108 -33.18 -5.63 -2.16
C ALA A 108 -32.25 -4.78 -1.26
N SER A 109 -32.44 -4.84 0.07
CA SER A 109 -31.77 -4.00 1.06
C SER A 109 -30.54 -4.63 1.68
N ALA A 110 -30.39 -5.96 1.63
CA ALA A 110 -29.16 -6.64 2.00
C ALA A 110 -28.16 -6.61 0.85
N VAL A 111 -26.91 -6.24 1.12
CA VAL A 111 -25.90 -6.01 0.11
C VAL A 111 -24.58 -6.72 0.47
N THR A 112 -23.92 -7.27 -0.54
CA THR A 112 -22.63 -7.93 -0.39
C THR A 112 -21.71 -7.58 -1.55
N VAL A 113 -20.41 -7.93 -1.43
CA VAL A 113 -19.43 -7.79 -2.52
C VAL A 113 -19.75 -8.79 -3.64
N ASP A 114 -19.84 -8.32 -4.86
CA ASP A 114 -19.94 -9.16 -6.07
C ASP A 114 -18.55 -9.69 -6.46
N VAL A 115 -18.18 -10.79 -5.83
CA VAL A 115 -16.89 -11.45 -6.07
C VAL A 115 -16.78 -11.93 -7.52
N THR A 116 -17.88 -12.40 -8.12
CA THR A 116 -17.89 -12.89 -9.50
C THR A 116 -17.57 -11.77 -10.49
N ASP A 117 -18.29 -10.65 -10.41
CA ASP A 117 -18.02 -9.48 -11.26
C ASP A 117 -16.61 -8.93 -11.04
N PHE A 118 -16.13 -8.92 -9.78
CA PHE A 118 -14.74 -8.50 -9.49
C PHE A 118 -13.72 -9.42 -10.17
N VAL A 119 -13.83 -10.72 -9.98
CA VAL A 119 -12.86 -11.68 -10.53
C VAL A 119 -12.86 -11.65 -12.05
N GLU A 120 -14.04 -11.64 -12.69
CA GLU A 120 -14.14 -11.55 -14.14
C GLU A 120 -13.47 -10.31 -14.71
N ARG A 121 -13.71 -9.15 -14.11
CA ARG A 121 -13.17 -7.87 -14.62
C ARG A 121 -11.73 -7.60 -14.18
N ARG A 122 -11.23 -8.27 -13.16
CA ARG A 122 -9.94 -7.99 -12.52
C ARG A 122 -9.01 -9.20 -12.49
N ALA A 123 -9.31 -10.29 -13.21
CA ALA A 123 -8.55 -11.54 -13.21
C ALA A 123 -7.03 -11.30 -13.39
N THR A 124 -6.63 -10.52 -14.39
CA THR A 124 -5.21 -10.22 -14.65
C THR A 124 -4.57 -9.44 -13.52
N ALA A 125 -5.27 -8.46 -12.95
CA ALA A 125 -4.74 -7.66 -11.83
C ALA A 125 -4.64 -8.51 -10.55
N LEU A 126 -5.61 -9.39 -10.30
CA LEU A 126 -5.61 -10.31 -9.17
C LEU A 126 -4.45 -11.31 -9.28
N ALA A 127 -4.27 -11.92 -10.45
CA ALA A 127 -3.18 -12.87 -10.74
C ALA A 127 -1.79 -12.21 -10.60
N PHE A 128 -1.62 -11.00 -11.14
CA PHE A 128 -0.38 -10.25 -11.00
C PHE A 128 -0.09 -9.88 -9.54
N THR A 129 -1.11 -9.45 -8.79
CA THR A 129 -0.96 -9.12 -7.37
C THR A 129 -0.55 -10.35 -6.57
N HIS A 130 -1.20 -11.50 -6.81
CA HIS A 130 -0.81 -12.76 -6.18
C HIS A 130 0.64 -13.14 -6.51
N GLU A 131 1.03 -13.09 -7.78
CA GLU A 131 2.38 -13.46 -8.22
C GLU A 131 3.46 -12.61 -7.55
N ILE A 132 3.30 -11.27 -7.55
CA ILE A 132 4.30 -10.37 -6.96
C ILE A 132 4.41 -10.52 -5.45
N LEU A 133 3.28 -10.68 -4.75
CA LEU A 133 3.27 -10.90 -3.31
C LEU A 133 3.94 -12.23 -2.95
N ARG A 134 3.60 -13.32 -3.65
CA ARG A 134 4.18 -14.65 -3.45
C ARG A 134 5.68 -14.66 -3.73
N ASN A 135 6.10 -14.11 -4.88
CA ASN A 135 7.51 -14.10 -5.25
C ASN A 135 8.34 -13.23 -4.31
N THR A 136 7.78 -12.15 -3.78
CA THR A 136 8.46 -11.31 -2.79
C THR A 136 8.58 -12.04 -1.45
N ALA A 137 7.52 -12.69 -0.98
CA ALA A 137 7.50 -13.43 0.28
C ALA A 137 8.48 -14.64 0.27
N ALA A 138 8.68 -15.29 -0.88
CA ALA A 138 9.58 -16.44 -1.02
C ALA A 138 11.08 -16.09 -0.92
N LYS A 139 11.44 -14.82 -0.88
CA LYS A 139 12.85 -14.38 -0.87
C LYS A 139 13.35 -14.04 0.52
N LYS A 140 14.67 -14.15 0.67
CA LYS A 140 15.37 -13.62 1.86
C LYS A 140 15.48 -12.09 1.75
N GLY A 141 15.22 -11.41 2.86
CA GLY A 141 15.37 -9.96 2.97
C GLY A 141 16.83 -9.52 2.82
N GLN A 142 17.07 -8.44 2.08
CA GLN A 142 18.37 -7.82 1.89
C GLN A 142 18.36 -6.43 2.53
N PHE A 143 19.19 -6.22 3.55
CA PHE A 143 19.19 -5.04 4.41
C PHE A 143 20.32 -4.03 4.09
N GLY A 144 21.03 -4.20 2.99
CA GLY A 144 22.19 -3.37 2.64
C GLY A 144 21.89 -2.20 1.70
N CYS A 145 20.62 -1.85 1.46
CA CYS A 145 20.28 -0.74 0.56
C CYS A 145 20.42 0.63 1.23
N PHE A 146 20.20 0.75 2.55
CA PHE A 146 20.29 1.97 3.36
C PHE A 146 19.59 3.20 2.77
N GLY A 147 18.53 3.04 1.99
CA GLY A 147 17.86 4.18 1.35
C GLY A 147 18.67 4.85 0.23
N MET A 148 19.73 4.23 -0.28
CA MET A 148 20.61 4.82 -1.30
C MET A 148 19.92 5.21 -2.61
N HIS A 149 18.70 4.75 -2.84
CA HIS A 149 17.90 5.20 -3.98
C HIS A 149 17.54 6.71 -3.91
N GLU A 150 17.23 7.27 -2.73
CA GLU A 150 16.99 8.72 -2.57
C GLU A 150 18.28 9.52 -2.82
N TRP A 151 19.43 9.00 -2.39
CA TRP A 151 20.73 9.60 -2.70
C TRP A 151 21.05 9.56 -4.19
N ALA A 152 20.77 8.45 -4.87
CA ALA A 152 20.95 8.31 -6.31
C ALA A 152 20.01 9.22 -7.12
N MET A 153 18.84 9.60 -6.57
CA MET A 153 17.91 10.59 -7.14
C MET A 153 18.40 12.04 -6.95
N ALA A 154 19.32 12.29 -6.02
CA ALA A 154 19.91 13.60 -5.76
C ALA A 154 21.34 13.74 -6.28
N TYR A 155 21.90 12.70 -6.92
CA TYR A 155 23.26 12.67 -7.42
C TYR A 155 23.48 13.71 -8.53
N LYS A 156 24.62 14.43 -8.46
CA LYS A 156 24.94 15.54 -9.39
C LYS A 156 23.85 16.60 -9.46
N SER A 157 23.30 16.99 -8.30
CA SER A 157 22.21 17.95 -8.18
C SER A 157 22.48 19.32 -8.82
N VAL A 158 23.74 19.73 -8.94
CA VAL A 158 24.13 20.97 -9.63
C VAL A 158 23.89 20.87 -11.14
N GLU A 159 24.02 19.68 -11.71
CA GLU A 159 23.87 19.42 -13.14
C GLU A 159 22.44 18.97 -13.51
N ASN A 160 21.68 18.48 -12.54
CA ASN A 160 20.39 17.84 -12.74
C ASN A 160 19.28 18.52 -11.91
N ASN A 161 18.06 18.55 -12.46
CA ASN A 161 16.88 18.92 -11.69
C ASN A 161 16.48 17.76 -10.77
N ILE A 162 16.73 17.90 -9.47
CA ILE A 162 16.36 16.89 -8.48
C ILE A 162 14.89 16.97 -8.12
N ARG A 163 14.31 15.85 -7.72
CA ARG A 163 12.86 15.74 -7.48
C ARG A 163 12.34 16.63 -6.34
N HIS A 164 13.17 16.84 -5.33
CA HIS A 164 12.85 17.66 -4.14
C HIS A 164 13.77 18.89 -4.09
N ASP A 165 13.81 19.67 -5.16
CA ASP A 165 14.65 20.88 -5.32
C ASP A 165 14.34 21.97 -4.29
N TYR A 166 13.17 21.92 -3.67
CA TYR A 166 12.77 22.83 -2.57
C TYR A 166 13.33 22.42 -1.20
N LEU A 167 13.99 21.26 -1.08
CA LEU A 167 14.63 20.79 0.14
C LEU A 167 16.15 20.98 0.05
N GLU A 168 16.74 21.47 1.11
CA GLU A 168 18.20 21.58 1.22
C GLU A 168 18.85 20.20 1.39
N LEU A 169 20.01 20.01 0.79
CA LEU A 169 20.82 18.81 0.98
C LEU A 169 21.64 18.93 2.27
N ARG A 170 21.50 17.96 3.21
CA ARG A 170 22.18 17.96 4.52
C ARG A 170 23.72 18.10 4.42
N LEU A 171 24.31 17.52 3.41
CA LEU A 171 25.76 17.51 3.17
C LEU A 171 26.16 18.42 2.01
N GLY A 172 25.23 19.22 1.48
CA GLY A 172 25.44 19.95 0.23
C GLY A 172 25.59 19.01 -0.98
N ALA A 173 25.78 19.59 -2.16
CA ALA A 173 25.90 18.81 -3.41
C ALA A 173 27.12 17.90 -3.41
N GLU A 174 28.31 18.42 -3.11
CA GLU A 174 29.56 17.64 -3.12
C GLU A 174 29.55 16.51 -2.07
N GLY A 175 28.99 16.76 -0.88
CA GLY A 175 28.86 15.73 0.15
C GLY A 175 27.90 14.63 -0.25
N THR A 176 26.78 14.98 -0.89
CA THR A 176 25.81 14.03 -1.43
C THR A 176 26.44 13.16 -2.51
N ASP A 177 27.16 13.76 -3.46
CA ASP A 177 27.85 13.06 -4.53
C ASP A 177 28.87 12.05 -3.98
N ARG A 178 29.68 12.46 -3.00
CA ARG A 178 30.66 11.59 -2.35
C ARG A 178 30.01 10.37 -1.71
N VAL A 179 28.88 10.54 -1.01
CA VAL A 179 28.14 9.41 -0.40
C VAL A 179 27.69 8.42 -1.48
N VAL A 180 27.19 8.90 -2.62
CA VAL A 180 26.77 8.04 -3.73
C VAL A 180 27.95 7.26 -4.31
N GLU A 181 29.12 7.93 -4.50
CA GLU A 181 30.32 7.35 -5.09
C GLU A 181 31.02 6.33 -4.16
N GLU A 182 30.94 6.54 -2.84
CA GLU A 182 31.56 5.66 -1.85
C GLU A 182 30.68 4.47 -1.44
N HIS A 183 29.37 4.47 -1.80
CA HIS A 183 28.45 3.44 -1.37
C HIS A 183 28.08 2.50 -2.50
N ARG A 184 27.99 1.22 -2.14
CA ARG A 184 27.40 0.20 -3.01
C ARG A 184 25.89 0.42 -3.14
N ILE A 185 25.40 0.62 -4.36
CA ILE A 185 23.99 0.79 -4.63
C ILE A 185 23.40 -0.50 -5.19
N ARG A 186 22.39 -1.06 -4.52
CA ARG A 186 21.73 -2.29 -4.94
C ARG A 186 20.21 -2.18 -4.76
N CYS A 187 19.63 -1.22 -5.46
CA CYS A 187 18.18 -1.06 -5.51
C CYS A 187 17.56 -2.15 -6.39
N SER A 188 16.60 -2.92 -5.84
CA SER A 188 15.89 -3.99 -6.53
C SER A 188 14.48 -3.57 -6.99
N HIS A 189 14.04 -2.36 -6.64
CA HIS A 189 12.67 -1.89 -6.88
C HIS A 189 12.61 -1.00 -8.12
N PHE A 190 11.83 -1.41 -9.13
CA PHE A 190 11.74 -0.69 -10.40
C PHE A 190 11.23 0.75 -10.23
N ASP A 191 10.14 0.94 -9.47
CA ASP A 191 9.53 2.26 -9.30
C ASP A 191 10.40 3.25 -8.50
N ALA A 192 11.42 2.79 -7.77
CA ALA A 192 12.46 3.63 -7.19
C ALA A 192 13.59 3.87 -8.21
N PHE A 193 14.13 2.80 -8.80
CA PHE A 193 15.26 2.85 -9.72
C PHE A 193 15.01 3.75 -10.94
N ARG A 194 13.80 3.78 -11.49
CA ARG A 194 13.46 4.61 -12.67
C ARG A 194 13.61 6.11 -12.44
N PHE A 195 13.80 6.55 -11.21
CA PHE A 195 14.02 7.95 -10.84
C PHE A 195 15.49 8.29 -10.57
N PHE A 196 16.38 7.32 -10.67
CA PHE A 196 17.82 7.59 -10.53
C PHE A 196 18.27 8.61 -11.55
N MET A 197 19.19 9.48 -11.14
CA MET A 197 19.86 10.34 -12.11
C MET A 197 20.59 9.50 -13.16
N PRO A 198 20.67 9.97 -14.42
CA PRO A 198 21.31 9.20 -15.49
C PRO A 198 22.72 8.73 -15.16
N GLN A 199 23.49 9.54 -14.42
CA GLN A 199 24.84 9.23 -14.00
C GLN A 199 24.89 8.20 -12.86
N ALA A 200 23.83 8.11 -12.03
CA ALA A 200 23.75 7.15 -10.92
C ALA A 200 23.18 5.79 -11.36
N ALA A 201 22.35 5.75 -12.40
CA ALA A 201 21.70 4.51 -12.84
C ALA A 201 22.70 3.38 -13.16
N PRO A 202 23.85 3.61 -13.85
CA PRO A 202 24.86 2.57 -14.08
C PRO A 202 25.56 2.08 -12.81
N MET A 203 25.54 2.86 -11.70
CA MET A 203 26.17 2.50 -10.42
C MET A 203 25.34 1.48 -9.65
N ASN A 204 24.06 1.31 -10.00
CA ASN A 204 23.22 0.29 -9.39
C ASN A 204 23.60 -1.11 -9.92
N GLU A 205 23.89 -2.05 -9.04
CA GLU A 205 24.28 -3.42 -9.42
C GLU A 205 23.18 -4.17 -10.16
N LEU A 206 21.94 -3.82 -9.93
CA LEU A 206 20.78 -4.39 -10.58
C LEU A 206 20.21 -3.38 -11.57
N GLN A 207 19.62 -3.86 -12.65
CA GLN A 207 18.93 -3.01 -13.62
C GLN A 207 17.43 -3.36 -13.65
N PRO A 208 16.66 -2.94 -12.61
CA PRO A 208 15.25 -3.30 -12.54
C PRO A 208 14.45 -2.70 -13.70
N THR A 209 13.61 -3.51 -14.30
CA THR A 209 12.64 -3.11 -15.32
C THR A 209 11.22 -3.41 -14.80
N ARG A 210 10.21 -2.88 -15.48
CA ARG A 210 8.83 -3.21 -15.13
C ARG A 210 8.55 -4.71 -15.22
N ASP A 211 9.11 -5.41 -16.18
CA ASP A 211 8.91 -6.84 -16.39
C ASP A 211 9.65 -7.67 -15.34
N SER A 212 10.81 -7.20 -14.89
CA SER A 212 11.61 -7.89 -13.85
C SER A 212 11.14 -7.58 -12.43
N GLN A 213 10.23 -6.61 -12.20
CA GLN A 213 9.77 -6.18 -10.89
C GLN A 213 9.32 -7.36 -10.02
N ARG A 214 8.43 -8.22 -10.55
CA ARG A 214 7.91 -9.41 -9.88
C ARG A 214 8.98 -10.44 -9.48
N PHE A 215 10.17 -10.35 -10.07
CA PHE A 215 11.30 -11.24 -9.79
C PHE A 215 12.41 -10.60 -8.96
N LEU A 216 12.47 -9.27 -8.89
CA LEU A 216 13.53 -8.56 -8.18
C LEU A 216 13.10 -8.02 -6.82
N GLU A 217 11.81 -7.71 -6.61
CA GLU A 217 11.35 -7.25 -5.30
C GLU A 217 11.65 -8.26 -4.19
N GLN A 218 11.96 -7.75 -3.00
CA GLN A 218 12.35 -8.56 -1.84
C GLN A 218 11.79 -7.93 -0.54
N PRO A 219 11.56 -8.72 0.54
CA PRO A 219 10.73 -8.32 1.67
C PRO A 219 11.34 -7.22 2.57
N ALA A 220 12.65 -6.98 2.52
CA ALA A 220 13.27 -5.89 3.28
C ALA A 220 13.31 -4.56 2.54
N CYS A 221 12.89 -4.49 1.26
CA CYS A 221 12.86 -3.25 0.49
C CYS A 221 11.75 -2.32 1.00
N LEU A 222 12.07 -1.07 1.38
CA LEU A 222 11.07 -0.09 1.84
C LEU A 222 9.98 0.15 0.80
N HIS A 223 10.34 0.31 -0.47
CA HIS A 223 9.38 0.51 -1.54
C HIS A 223 8.46 -0.71 -1.77
N ALA A 224 9.00 -1.94 -1.68
CA ALA A 224 8.18 -3.14 -1.72
C ALA A 224 7.25 -3.24 -0.49
N ASN A 225 7.65 -2.66 0.65
CA ASN A 225 6.82 -2.58 1.85
C ASN A 225 5.75 -1.48 1.72
N MET A 226 6.08 -0.32 1.15
CA MET A 226 5.08 0.69 0.79
C MET A 226 4.09 0.16 -0.24
N ASP A 227 4.53 -0.62 -1.22
CA ASP A 227 3.69 -1.20 -2.25
C ASP A 227 2.71 -2.26 -1.74
N VAL A 228 2.88 -2.80 -0.52
CA VAL A 228 1.85 -3.64 0.13
C VAL A 228 0.52 -2.88 0.21
N TYR A 229 0.55 -1.58 0.51
CA TYR A 229 -0.64 -0.72 0.44
C TYR A 229 -1.23 -0.64 -0.98
N LYS A 230 -0.38 -0.51 -2.01
CA LYS A 230 -0.82 -0.50 -3.41
C LYS A 230 -1.57 -1.79 -3.77
N TRP A 231 -1.05 -2.92 -3.36
CA TRP A 231 -1.68 -4.21 -3.62
C TRP A 231 -2.98 -4.36 -2.83
N ALA A 232 -3.03 -3.92 -1.59
CA ALA A 232 -4.23 -3.96 -0.76
C ALA A 232 -5.38 -3.15 -1.39
N TYR A 233 -5.18 -1.88 -1.74
CA TYR A 233 -6.28 -1.09 -2.28
C TYR A 233 -6.69 -1.51 -3.70
N LYS A 234 -5.82 -2.14 -4.47
CA LYS A 234 -6.20 -2.72 -5.77
C LYS A 234 -7.13 -3.94 -5.65
N LEU A 235 -7.14 -4.57 -4.51
CA LEU A 235 -8.04 -5.68 -4.18
C LEU A 235 -9.36 -5.22 -3.56
N LEU A 236 -9.58 -3.92 -3.33
CA LEU A 236 -10.88 -3.42 -2.88
C LEU A 236 -11.98 -3.70 -3.92
N PRO A 237 -13.16 -4.18 -3.51
CA PRO A 237 -13.63 -4.42 -2.14
C PRO A 237 -13.49 -5.87 -1.64
N LEU A 238 -12.67 -6.73 -2.27
CA LEU A 238 -12.45 -8.11 -1.78
C LEU A 238 -11.81 -8.14 -0.39
N VAL A 239 -10.85 -7.24 -0.15
CA VAL A 239 -10.25 -7.03 1.18
C VAL A 239 -11.11 -6.07 1.99
N ASP A 240 -11.07 -6.21 3.31
CA ASP A 240 -11.67 -5.23 4.22
C ASP A 240 -10.80 -3.97 4.36
N SER A 241 -11.45 -2.88 4.74
CA SER A 241 -10.77 -1.60 4.91
C SER A 241 -9.77 -1.58 6.08
N THR A 242 -9.90 -2.48 7.05
CA THR A 242 -8.94 -2.59 8.16
C THR A 242 -7.60 -3.05 7.64
N LEU A 243 -7.58 -4.10 6.79
CA LEU A 243 -6.35 -4.56 6.15
C LEU A 243 -5.71 -3.49 5.26
N VAL A 244 -6.52 -2.72 4.52
CA VAL A 244 -6.00 -1.60 3.71
C VAL A 244 -5.35 -0.54 4.59
N MET A 245 -5.97 -0.20 5.74
CA MET A 245 -5.42 0.76 6.69
C MET A 245 -4.14 0.26 7.36
N ASP A 246 -4.07 -1.03 7.72
CA ASP A 246 -2.86 -1.63 8.29
C ASP A 246 -1.69 -1.56 7.29
N CYS A 247 -1.97 -1.81 6.00
CA CYS A 247 -1.01 -1.65 4.92
C CYS A 247 -0.62 -0.18 4.69
N PHE A 248 -1.56 0.75 4.87
CA PHE A 248 -1.27 2.18 4.78
C PHE A 248 -0.38 2.67 5.92
N ASP A 249 -0.64 2.25 7.16
CA ASP A 249 0.19 2.59 8.31
C ASP A 249 1.63 2.06 8.12
N LEU A 250 1.79 0.83 7.60
CA LEU A 250 3.11 0.33 7.22
C LEU A 250 3.80 1.20 6.16
N ALA A 251 3.05 1.60 5.12
CA ALA A 251 3.58 2.44 4.05
C ALA A 251 3.98 3.84 4.56
N TRP A 252 3.22 4.37 5.51
CA TRP A 252 3.50 5.64 6.17
C TRP A 252 4.81 5.59 6.95
N ASP A 253 4.99 4.59 7.80
CA ASP A 253 6.20 4.41 8.58
C ASP A 253 7.42 4.14 7.67
N ALA A 254 7.22 3.37 6.59
CA ALA A 254 8.27 3.13 5.60
C ALA A 254 8.68 4.43 4.89
N ARG A 255 7.72 5.31 4.54
CA ARG A 255 8.03 6.62 3.93
C ARG A 255 8.74 7.54 4.92
N GLU A 256 8.37 7.53 6.19
CA GLU A 256 9.09 8.29 7.21
C GLU A 256 10.56 7.87 7.29
N LEU A 257 10.83 6.57 7.41
CA LEU A 257 12.19 6.04 7.43
C LEU A 257 12.98 6.42 6.17
N ASP A 258 12.34 6.32 5.01
CA ASP A 258 12.92 6.63 3.71
C ASP A 258 13.42 8.07 3.64
N MET A 259 12.58 9.02 4.04
CA MET A 259 12.92 10.44 4.03
C MET A 259 13.92 10.84 5.13
N ARG A 260 13.85 10.21 6.30
CA ARG A 260 14.84 10.45 7.38
C ARG A 260 16.24 9.96 6.99
N ALA A 261 16.33 8.92 6.16
CA ALA A 261 17.57 8.39 5.63
C ALA A 261 18.06 9.08 4.35
N ALA A 262 17.22 9.92 3.74
CA ALA A 262 17.51 10.62 2.49
C ALA A 262 18.56 11.74 2.67
N PRO A 263 19.15 12.26 1.58
CA PRO A 263 20.11 13.35 1.64
C PRO A 263 19.49 14.70 2.06
N TYR A 264 18.17 14.80 2.13
CA TYR A 264 17.46 16.06 2.37
C TYR A 264 17.41 16.46 3.85
N ASP A 265 17.49 17.75 4.14
CA ASP A 265 17.23 18.30 5.47
C ASP A 265 15.72 18.49 5.67
N ILE A 266 15.14 17.66 6.52
CA ILE A 266 13.70 17.72 6.86
C ILE A 266 13.44 18.03 8.34
N ARG A 267 14.45 18.56 9.08
CA ARG A 267 14.31 18.91 10.50
C ARG A 267 13.28 20.01 10.72
N SER A 268 13.16 20.95 9.80
CA SER A 268 12.12 21.98 9.83
C SER A 268 10.69 21.42 9.72
N TRP A 269 10.56 20.16 9.28
CA TRP A 269 9.29 19.42 9.18
C TRP A 269 9.07 18.51 10.39
N GLY A 270 9.95 18.52 11.40
CA GLY A 270 9.85 17.73 12.63
C GLY A 270 10.44 16.32 12.53
N TYR A 271 11.24 16.04 11.52
CA TYR A 271 11.85 14.73 11.30
C TYR A 271 13.37 14.78 11.46
N GLU A 272 13.90 14.12 12.49
CA GLU A 272 15.34 13.99 12.68
C GLU A 272 15.95 13.01 11.67
N PRO A 273 17.06 13.38 11.02
CA PRO A 273 17.70 12.53 10.03
C PRO A 273 18.34 11.28 10.64
N ILE A 274 18.38 10.22 9.87
CA ILE A 274 19.17 9.02 10.13
C ILE A 274 20.38 9.07 9.19
N PRO A 275 21.59 9.40 9.69
CA PRO A 275 22.76 9.63 8.85
C PRO A 275 23.36 8.32 8.35
N VAL A 276 22.77 7.72 7.29
CA VAL A 276 23.20 6.43 6.73
C VAL A 276 24.59 6.45 6.11
N GLU A 277 25.19 7.61 5.97
CA GLU A 277 26.62 7.79 5.66
C GLU A 277 27.53 7.40 6.81
N THR A 278 27.01 7.24 8.04
CA THR A 278 27.76 6.80 9.24
C THR A 278 27.44 5.34 9.60
N THR A 279 28.30 4.74 10.41
CA THR A 279 28.10 3.37 10.93
C THR A 279 26.88 3.29 11.85
N GLU A 280 26.70 4.26 12.72
CA GLU A 280 25.61 4.35 13.71
C GLU A 280 24.27 4.53 12.97
N GLY A 281 24.22 5.43 12.00
CA GLY A 281 23.03 5.67 11.19
C GLY A 281 22.63 4.44 10.36
N LYS A 282 23.59 3.70 9.78
CA LYS A 282 23.31 2.42 9.12
C LYS A 282 22.72 1.38 10.08
N ALA A 283 23.25 1.29 11.29
CA ALA A 283 22.75 0.35 12.29
C ALA A 283 21.32 0.68 12.71
N GLU A 284 21.02 1.98 12.94
CA GLU A 284 19.66 2.44 13.26
C GLU A 284 18.70 2.18 12.11
N TYR A 285 19.08 2.54 10.89
CA TYR A 285 18.27 2.27 9.70
C TYR A 285 17.90 0.79 9.57
N VAL A 286 18.88 -0.11 9.68
CA VAL A 286 18.66 -1.57 9.56
C VAL A 286 17.75 -2.08 10.67
N ARG A 287 17.86 -1.55 11.88
CA ARG A 287 16.97 -1.94 12.98
C ARG A 287 15.50 -1.64 12.64
N ILE A 288 15.22 -0.40 12.22
CA ILE A 288 13.85 0.01 11.87
C ILE A 288 13.37 -0.74 10.61
N GLN A 289 14.24 -0.88 9.61
CA GLN A 289 13.92 -1.63 8.38
C GLN A 289 13.52 -3.09 8.67
N ARG A 290 14.14 -3.74 9.66
CA ARG A 290 13.76 -5.10 10.08
C ARG A 290 12.35 -5.15 10.67
N GLU A 291 12.02 -4.23 11.57
CA GLU A 291 10.69 -4.11 12.17
C GLU A 291 9.60 -3.91 11.09
N LEU A 292 9.85 -3.02 10.12
CA LEU A 292 8.95 -2.80 8.99
C LEU A 292 8.84 -4.05 8.09
N SER A 293 9.95 -4.74 7.86
CA SER A 293 9.96 -5.99 7.07
C SER A 293 9.13 -7.09 7.73
N GLU A 294 9.24 -7.27 9.04
CA GLU A 294 8.44 -8.25 9.79
C GLU A 294 6.95 -7.96 9.70
N ARG A 295 6.54 -6.71 9.94
CA ARG A 295 5.13 -6.27 9.75
C ARG A 295 4.65 -6.50 8.33
N SER A 296 5.50 -6.26 7.35
CA SER A 296 5.13 -6.42 5.94
C SER A 296 4.94 -7.88 5.52
N ILE A 297 5.63 -8.83 6.16
CA ILE A 297 5.47 -10.27 5.91
C ILE A 297 4.05 -10.69 6.32
N GLU A 298 3.62 -10.33 7.52
CA GLU A 298 2.27 -10.64 8.01
C GLU A 298 1.17 -10.07 7.10
N LEU A 299 1.30 -8.80 6.71
CA LEU A 299 0.32 -8.15 5.82
C LEU A 299 0.31 -8.79 4.42
N ARG A 300 1.47 -9.18 3.89
CA ARG A 300 1.53 -9.93 2.62
C ARG A 300 0.84 -11.28 2.71
N GLU A 301 1.03 -12.02 3.80
CA GLU A 301 0.33 -13.30 4.01
C GLU A 301 -1.18 -13.13 4.02
N ARG A 302 -1.70 -12.12 4.72
CA ARG A 302 -3.14 -11.81 4.72
C ARG A 302 -3.67 -11.49 3.32
N LEU A 303 -2.93 -10.70 2.53
CA LEU A 303 -3.29 -10.38 1.15
C LEU A 303 -3.20 -11.62 0.23
N LEU A 304 -2.20 -12.47 0.41
CA LEU A 304 -2.07 -13.74 -0.33
C LEU A 304 -3.25 -14.66 -0.08
N GLN A 305 -3.68 -14.82 1.16
CA GLN A 305 -4.86 -15.61 1.52
C GLN A 305 -6.13 -15.12 0.80
N VAL A 306 -6.30 -13.79 0.67
CA VAL A 306 -7.42 -13.23 -0.11
C VAL A 306 -7.27 -13.56 -1.59
N CYS A 307 -6.09 -13.41 -2.17
CA CYS A 307 -5.85 -13.73 -3.57
C CYS A 307 -6.11 -15.24 -3.85
N GLU A 308 -5.57 -16.11 -3.03
CA GLU A 308 -5.69 -17.58 -3.17
C GLU A 308 -7.14 -18.06 -3.05
N ARG A 309 -7.93 -17.40 -2.20
CA ARG A 309 -9.36 -17.73 -2.05
C ARG A 309 -10.16 -17.47 -3.33
N TYR A 310 -9.82 -16.45 -4.10
CA TYR A 310 -10.61 -15.97 -5.23
C TYR A 310 -9.96 -16.16 -6.60
N LEU A 311 -8.68 -16.51 -6.64
CA LEU A 311 -8.08 -16.92 -7.92
C LEU A 311 -8.65 -18.25 -8.37
N PRO A 312 -8.98 -18.42 -9.67
CA PRO A 312 -9.28 -19.73 -10.21
C PRO A 312 -8.06 -20.64 -9.98
N PRO A 313 -8.29 -21.96 -9.73
CA PRO A 313 -7.19 -22.91 -9.68
C PRO A 313 -6.33 -22.74 -10.93
N LEU A 314 -5.02 -22.67 -10.76
CA LEU A 314 -4.08 -22.69 -11.88
C LEU A 314 -4.35 -24.01 -12.63
N GLU A 315 -4.77 -23.92 -13.88
CA GLU A 315 -4.79 -25.10 -14.75
C GLU A 315 -3.36 -25.66 -14.80
N ALA A 316 -3.21 -26.90 -14.37
CA ALA A 316 -1.93 -27.60 -14.24
C ALA A 316 -1.32 -27.91 -15.62
#